data_e45d1c31bba37b92ae128a81796ba01e
#
_entry.id   e45d1c31bba37b92ae128a81796ba01e
#
_cell.length_a   1.000
_cell.length_b   1.000
_cell.length_c   1.000
_cell.angle_alpha   90.00
_cell.angle_beta   90.00
_cell.angle_gamma   90.00
#
_symmetry.space_group_name_H-M   'P 1'
#
loop_
_entity.id
_entity.type
_entity.pdbx_description
1 polymer ?
#
loop_
_entity_poly.entity_id
_entity_poly.type
_entity_poly.pdbx_seq_one_letter_code
_entity_poly.pdbx_strand_id
1 'polypeptide(L)'
;KSFIWETLEEEEYKEVNSKKDPPTIPITDENKIVDILVKWWTKKYPMSEGQRNQNVYILAMAFNDYGINQSLASFVCNQYQSSDFTVAEIDTTIKSAYSNRQNFGTKYYEDTDTINEITQRLRRGEPKKKIRQQLQDAGLEDNVIEEVVDKAEENGTLKFWAKSDKGVIKIIPIVFKKFLEDNGFFKYCPQGSKNYVFVKVTNNLVDHTSEKEIKDYILSHLEKIDDITIYNYFADQTRLFKEDYLTLLGTLDIYFIADTKDTAYLYYKNCVVRVTKNDVTSIDYVDVEGYVWKDHVINRMYKTCDYNDCDYQTFINNISAKDSERTTSMESTIGFLMHGHKNLSYCPAVILNDEVISDNPEGGTGKGIFMNALSHMKKLVTIDGKAFTFERSFAYQLVSADTQILCFDDVKKYFSFERLFSVVTEGLTLEKKNKDAIKIPFSKSPKISITTNYAIKGTGNSFARRKWELELHQHYNKNFSPLDEFGRLLFGDWDATEWCKFDNYMIKCLQLYLTRGLVACYFVNLPKRQLAQATCYEFIEWCGLTPNILGTDKLEPNKRIVASELYFDFTDTYPDFGPKSTNTVSRQKFYRWLELFGEYKYSAKPDIDRKKEGKVIVFKTKHDNEEQTEVPF
;
A
#
# COMPACT_ATOMS: atom_id res chain seq x y z
N LYS A 1 -37.72 -3.59 23.04
CA LYS A 1 -36.73 -3.15 21.99
C LYS A 1 -37.17 -1.85 21.27
N SER A 2 -38.42 -1.43 21.39
CA SER A 2 -38.91 -0.15 20.82
C SER A 2 -38.68 1.07 21.73
N PHE A 3 -38.46 0.86 23.03
CA PHE A 3 -38.35 1.94 24.02
C PHE A 3 -37.01 2.71 23.99
N ILE A 4 -35.95 2.16 23.35
CA ILE A 4 -34.62 2.80 23.32
C ILE A 4 -34.49 3.80 22.15
N TRP A 5 -35.29 3.65 21.09
CA TRP A 5 -35.24 4.55 19.93
C TRP A 5 -36.06 5.84 20.11
N GLU A 6 -37.12 5.79 20.94
CA GLU A 6 -37.97 6.96 21.17
C GLU A 6 -37.32 8.04 22.06
N THR A 7 -36.33 7.65 22.91
CA THR A 7 -35.59 8.59 23.76
C THR A 7 -34.40 9.29 23.06
N LEU A 8 -33.89 8.71 21.97
CA LEU A 8 -32.76 9.31 21.21
C LEU A 8 -33.24 10.35 20.17
N GLU A 9 -34.48 10.27 19.70
CA GLU A 9 -35.03 11.25 18.75
C GLU A 9 -35.54 12.55 19.43
N GLU A 10 -35.75 12.58 20.75
CA GLU A 10 -36.20 13.79 21.46
C GLU A 10 -35.05 14.75 21.83
N GLU A 11 -33.78 14.34 21.77
CA GLU A 11 -32.62 15.20 22.08
C GLU A 11 -31.97 15.85 20.84
N GLU A 12 -32.44 15.55 19.62
CA GLU A 12 -31.76 15.99 18.39
C GLU A 12 -31.93 17.48 18.05
N TYR A 13 -32.98 18.14 18.55
CA TYR A 13 -33.24 19.57 18.28
C TYR A 13 -33.60 20.33 19.53
N LYS A 14 -32.71 21.23 19.91
CA LYS A 14 -32.94 22.13 21.05
C LYS A 14 -33.68 23.38 20.59
N GLU A 15 -34.89 23.60 21.13
CA GLU A 15 -35.64 24.85 20.92
C GLU A 15 -34.95 25.99 21.70
N VAL A 16 -34.58 27.06 21.03
CA VAL A 16 -33.93 28.25 21.64
C VAL A 16 -34.86 29.45 21.53
N ASN A 17 -35.03 30.17 22.63
CA ASN A 17 -35.81 31.40 22.64
C ASN A 17 -34.88 32.61 22.42
N SER A 18 -34.99 33.24 21.26
CA SER A 18 -34.15 34.36 20.81
C SER A 18 -34.07 35.56 21.76
N LYS A 19 -34.99 35.66 22.69
CA LYS A 19 -34.96 36.74 23.69
C LYS A 19 -34.09 36.46 24.91
N LYS A 20 -33.71 35.20 25.13
CA LYS A 20 -32.88 34.79 26.28
C LYS A 20 -31.52 34.27 25.88
N ASP A 21 -31.45 33.39 24.88
CA ASP A 21 -30.22 32.78 24.40
C ASP A 21 -30.35 32.58 22.88
N PRO A 22 -29.80 33.48 22.06
CA PRO A 22 -29.82 33.30 20.61
C PRO A 22 -29.05 32.05 20.22
N PRO A 23 -29.52 31.29 19.20
CA PRO A 23 -28.80 30.09 18.74
C PRO A 23 -27.46 30.48 18.16
N THR A 24 -26.45 29.60 18.36
CA THR A 24 -25.12 29.81 17.78
C THR A 24 -25.18 29.70 16.26
N ILE A 25 -25.88 28.66 15.75
CA ILE A 25 -26.25 28.58 14.33
C ILE A 25 -27.73 28.22 14.25
N PRO A 26 -28.59 29.12 13.73
CA PRO A 26 -29.99 28.80 13.48
C PRO A 26 -30.10 27.91 12.22
N ILE A 27 -31.00 26.94 12.23
CA ILE A 27 -31.42 26.27 11.00
C ILE A 27 -32.15 27.29 10.13
N THR A 28 -31.64 27.54 8.92
CA THR A 28 -32.21 28.52 7.97
C THR A 28 -33.02 27.84 6.87
N ASP A 29 -32.92 26.53 6.69
CA ASP A 29 -33.70 25.77 5.71
C ASP A 29 -35.15 25.63 6.18
N GLU A 30 -36.07 26.42 5.57
CA GLU A 30 -37.49 26.38 5.89
C GLU A 30 -38.09 24.97 5.77
N ASN A 31 -37.66 24.14 4.83
CA ASN A 31 -38.19 22.78 4.68
C ASN A 31 -37.75 21.89 5.84
N LYS A 32 -36.50 22.01 6.29
CA LYS A 32 -35.99 21.27 7.48
C LYS A 32 -36.77 21.66 8.74
N ILE A 33 -37.04 22.98 8.93
CA ILE A 33 -37.84 23.50 10.06
C ILE A 33 -39.29 22.97 9.97
N VAL A 34 -39.89 22.99 8.79
CA VAL A 34 -41.24 22.45 8.55
C VAL A 34 -41.31 20.98 8.92
N ASP A 35 -40.36 20.16 8.48
CA ASP A 35 -40.31 18.72 8.79
C ASP A 35 -40.24 18.46 10.30
N ILE A 36 -39.43 19.23 11.03
CA ILE A 36 -39.32 19.13 12.49
C ILE A 36 -40.65 19.48 13.14
N LEU A 37 -41.27 20.60 12.77
CA LEU A 37 -42.51 21.05 13.34
C LEU A 37 -43.68 20.12 13.00
N VAL A 38 -43.76 19.61 11.80
CA VAL A 38 -44.78 18.65 11.39
C VAL A 38 -44.64 17.33 12.16
N LYS A 39 -43.43 16.80 12.33
CA LYS A 39 -43.15 15.60 13.13
C LYS A 39 -43.60 15.79 14.60
N TRP A 40 -43.19 16.94 15.22
CA TRP A 40 -43.62 17.29 16.57
C TRP A 40 -45.12 17.40 16.69
N TRP A 41 -45.77 18.11 15.77
CA TRP A 41 -47.19 18.34 15.77
C TRP A 41 -48.00 17.03 15.56
N THR A 42 -47.62 16.20 14.61
CA THR A 42 -48.29 14.92 14.33
C THR A 42 -48.27 13.95 15.54
N LYS A 43 -47.21 13.99 16.34
CA LYS A 43 -47.14 13.20 17.59
C LYS A 43 -48.11 13.68 18.65
N LYS A 44 -48.36 14.98 18.75
CA LYS A 44 -49.12 15.58 19.89
C LYS A 44 -50.57 15.91 19.56
N TYR A 45 -50.90 16.16 18.31
CA TYR A 45 -52.18 16.72 17.92
C TYR A 45 -52.86 15.86 16.82
N PRO A 46 -53.63 14.84 17.20
CA PRO A 46 -54.33 13.98 16.23
C PRO A 46 -55.42 14.75 15.49
N MET A 47 -55.60 14.47 14.20
CA MET A 47 -56.62 15.11 13.35
C MET A 47 -57.98 14.48 13.56
N SER A 48 -58.51 14.54 14.78
CA SER A 48 -59.86 14.05 15.15
C SER A 48 -60.93 15.08 14.83
N GLU A 49 -62.14 14.58 14.54
CA GLU A 49 -63.31 15.41 14.25
C GLU A 49 -63.60 16.39 15.41
N GLY A 50 -63.85 17.67 15.08
CA GLY A 50 -64.09 18.73 16.05
C GLY A 50 -62.83 19.43 16.60
N GLN A 51 -61.61 18.88 16.39
CA GLN A 51 -60.38 19.50 16.87
C GLN A 51 -59.44 19.93 15.72
N ARG A 52 -59.77 19.62 14.48
CA ARG A 52 -58.90 19.86 13.30
C ARG A 52 -58.50 21.31 13.13
N ASN A 53 -59.46 22.21 13.19
CA ASN A 53 -59.21 23.66 13.04
C ASN A 53 -58.24 24.16 14.12
N GLN A 54 -58.45 23.79 15.38
CA GLN A 54 -57.59 24.14 16.49
C GLN A 54 -56.16 23.55 16.33
N ASN A 55 -56.08 22.30 15.90
CA ASN A 55 -54.79 21.63 15.74
C ASN A 55 -53.98 22.25 14.57
N VAL A 56 -54.63 22.57 13.43
CA VAL A 56 -53.99 23.28 12.33
C VAL A 56 -53.60 24.72 12.74
N TYR A 57 -54.42 25.39 13.57
CA TYR A 57 -54.06 26.67 14.12
C TYR A 57 -52.74 26.62 14.94
N ILE A 58 -52.59 25.58 15.79
CA ILE A 58 -51.36 25.37 16.57
C ILE A 58 -50.14 25.16 15.65
N LEU A 59 -50.26 24.36 14.58
CA LEU A 59 -49.20 24.16 13.61
C LEU A 59 -48.85 25.51 12.89
N ALA A 60 -49.87 26.25 12.45
CA ALA A 60 -49.69 27.52 11.77
C ALA A 60 -49.07 28.60 12.70
N MET A 61 -49.41 28.61 13.97
CA MET A 61 -48.73 29.45 14.97
C MET A 61 -47.26 29.06 15.16
N ALA A 62 -46.97 27.76 15.19
CA ALA A 62 -45.58 27.30 15.25
C ALA A 62 -44.82 27.72 14.01
N PHE A 63 -45.38 27.58 12.82
CA PHE A 63 -44.76 28.06 11.58
C PHE A 63 -44.48 29.56 11.62
N ASN A 64 -45.44 30.37 12.11
CA ASN A 64 -45.25 31.82 12.31
C ASN A 64 -44.12 32.11 13.30
N ASP A 65 -44.08 31.46 14.45
CA ASP A 65 -43.07 31.67 15.48
C ASP A 65 -41.66 31.35 14.97
N TYR A 66 -41.51 30.31 14.11
CA TYR A 66 -40.25 29.92 13.50
C TYR A 66 -39.95 30.59 12.14
N GLY A 67 -40.74 31.61 11.75
CA GLY A 67 -40.45 32.43 10.59
C GLY A 67 -40.71 31.76 9.24
N ILE A 68 -41.51 30.71 9.18
CA ILE A 68 -41.85 30.04 7.91
C ILE A 68 -42.74 30.93 7.08
N ASN A 69 -42.46 30.98 5.77
CA ASN A 69 -43.28 31.76 4.83
C ASN A 69 -44.72 31.27 4.81
N GLN A 70 -45.69 32.20 4.85
CA GLN A 70 -47.12 31.89 4.90
C GLN A 70 -47.59 31.01 3.70
N SER A 71 -46.98 31.21 2.52
CA SER A 71 -47.30 30.39 1.33
C SER A 71 -46.92 28.93 1.53
N LEU A 72 -45.73 28.67 2.13
CA LEU A 72 -45.27 27.30 2.45
C LEU A 72 -46.13 26.70 3.57
N ALA A 73 -46.46 27.48 4.60
CA ALA A 73 -47.36 27.05 5.65
C ALA A 73 -48.75 26.64 5.10
N SER A 74 -49.33 27.43 4.18
CA SER A 74 -50.58 27.10 3.50
C SER A 74 -50.45 25.82 2.68
N PHE A 75 -49.35 25.66 1.94
CA PHE A 75 -49.12 24.43 1.15
C PHE A 75 -49.09 23.19 2.05
N VAL A 76 -48.36 23.24 3.16
CA VAL A 76 -48.23 22.11 4.10
C VAL A 76 -49.56 21.84 4.83
N CYS A 77 -50.22 22.86 5.37
CA CYS A 77 -51.48 22.66 6.11
C CYS A 77 -52.62 22.19 5.21
N ASN A 78 -52.67 22.60 3.94
CA ASN A 78 -53.70 22.14 2.99
C ASN A 78 -53.65 20.65 2.66
N GLN A 79 -52.53 19.97 2.97
CA GLN A 79 -52.47 18.50 2.87
C GLN A 79 -53.38 17.78 3.84
N TYR A 80 -53.85 18.45 4.92
CA TYR A 80 -54.73 17.92 5.95
C TYR A 80 -56.21 18.21 5.69
N GLN A 81 -56.58 18.67 4.49
CA GLN A 81 -57.99 18.87 4.09
C GLN A 81 -58.82 17.60 4.15
N SER A 82 -60.12 17.76 4.43
CA SER A 82 -61.08 16.66 4.43
C SER A 82 -62.47 17.17 3.99
N SER A 83 -63.45 16.30 3.85
CA SER A 83 -64.81 16.68 3.42
C SER A 83 -65.51 17.64 4.38
N ASP A 84 -65.11 17.63 5.64
CA ASP A 84 -65.64 18.46 6.73
C ASP A 84 -64.63 19.55 7.25
N PHE A 85 -63.50 19.72 6.54
CA PHE A 85 -62.48 20.72 6.82
C PHE A 85 -61.84 21.21 5.51
N THR A 86 -62.41 22.29 4.98
CA THR A 86 -62.12 22.74 3.61
C THR A 86 -60.85 23.60 3.56
N VAL A 87 -60.25 23.68 2.36
CA VAL A 87 -59.09 24.58 2.11
C VAL A 87 -59.36 26.05 2.51
N ALA A 88 -60.57 26.54 2.29
CA ALA A 88 -60.95 27.92 2.65
C ALA A 88 -60.93 28.12 4.17
N GLU A 89 -61.32 27.12 4.94
CA GLU A 89 -61.24 27.18 6.43
C GLU A 89 -59.82 27.09 6.91
N ILE A 90 -58.99 26.21 6.28
CA ILE A 90 -57.55 26.10 6.58
C ILE A 90 -56.85 27.43 6.30
N ASP A 91 -57.06 28.03 5.13
CA ASP A 91 -56.44 29.32 4.78
C ASP A 91 -56.86 30.46 5.70
N THR A 92 -58.15 30.45 6.17
CA THR A 92 -58.62 31.43 7.16
C THR A 92 -57.91 31.23 8.51
N THR A 93 -57.72 29.98 8.90
CA THR A 93 -57.03 29.62 10.14
C THR A 93 -55.56 30.04 10.11
N ILE A 94 -54.91 29.83 8.97
CA ILE A 94 -53.49 30.25 8.76
C ILE A 94 -53.40 31.78 8.78
N LYS A 95 -54.27 32.49 8.08
CA LYS A 95 -54.29 33.97 8.12
C LYS A 95 -54.45 34.51 9.53
N SER A 96 -55.31 33.85 10.35
CA SER A 96 -55.47 34.22 11.76
C SER A 96 -54.19 33.97 12.57
N ALA A 97 -53.50 32.87 12.40
CA ALA A 97 -52.25 32.56 13.06
C ALA A 97 -51.15 33.58 12.67
N TYR A 98 -51.03 33.90 11.38
CA TYR A 98 -50.02 34.86 10.85
C TYR A 98 -50.38 36.34 11.10
N SER A 99 -51.57 36.64 11.62
CA SER A 99 -51.89 38.02 12.06
C SER A 99 -51.02 38.49 13.23
N ASN A 100 -50.46 37.55 13.98
CA ASN A 100 -49.58 37.83 15.12
C ASN A 100 -48.12 38.07 14.65
N ARG A 101 -47.90 39.13 13.90
CA ARG A 101 -46.58 39.50 13.33
C ARG A 101 -45.50 39.78 14.38
N GLN A 102 -45.84 40.07 15.63
CA GLN A 102 -44.86 40.29 16.69
C GLN A 102 -44.05 39.02 17.05
N ASN A 103 -44.61 37.86 16.77
CA ASN A 103 -43.96 36.58 17.06
C ASN A 103 -43.31 35.93 15.82
N PHE A 104 -43.41 36.58 14.65
CA PHE A 104 -42.84 36.01 13.44
C PHE A 104 -41.31 35.90 13.53
N GLY A 105 -40.78 34.67 13.38
CA GLY A 105 -39.36 34.41 13.43
C GLY A 105 -38.68 34.69 14.79
N THR A 106 -39.42 34.56 15.89
CA THR A 106 -38.86 34.73 17.25
C THR A 106 -38.28 33.48 17.86
N LYS A 107 -38.50 32.32 17.22
CA LYS A 107 -37.98 31.03 17.66
C LYS A 107 -37.09 30.44 16.59
N TYR A 108 -36.08 29.70 17.02
CA TYR A 108 -35.09 29.06 16.16
C TYR A 108 -34.79 27.65 16.69
N TYR A 109 -34.38 26.74 15.81
CA TYR A 109 -33.67 25.52 16.16
C TYR A 109 -32.19 25.74 15.97
N GLU A 110 -31.39 25.21 16.90
CA GLU A 110 -29.91 25.17 16.76
C GLU A 110 -29.51 24.05 15.80
N ASP A 111 -28.65 24.36 14.82
CA ASP A 111 -28.09 23.38 13.90
C ASP A 111 -26.94 22.61 14.59
N THR A 112 -27.33 21.65 15.41
CA THR A 112 -26.38 20.77 16.12
C THR A 112 -25.59 19.87 15.18
N ASP A 113 -26.11 19.56 13.98
CA ASP A 113 -25.42 18.75 13.00
C ASP A 113 -24.18 19.46 12.46
N THR A 114 -24.31 20.76 12.13
CA THR A 114 -23.18 21.58 11.68
C THR A 114 -22.12 21.75 12.79
N ILE A 115 -22.52 21.97 14.04
CA ILE A 115 -21.58 22.04 15.16
C ILE A 115 -20.87 20.70 15.36
N ASN A 116 -21.57 19.58 15.28
CA ASN A 116 -20.99 18.25 15.40
C ASN A 116 -20.03 17.94 14.24
N GLU A 117 -20.38 18.33 13.01
CA GLU A 117 -19.51 18.20 11.85
C GLU A 117 -18.21 18.99 12.04
N ILE A 118 -18.31 20.27 12.44
CA ILE A 118 -17.15 21.12 12.71
C ILE A 118 -16.31 20.53 13.84
N THR A 119 -16.95 20.04 14.91
CA THR A 119 -16.27 19.35 16.00
C THR A 119 -15.47 18.15 15.50
N GLN A 120 -16.05 17.32 14.62
CA GLN A 120 -15.35 16.18 14.03
C GLN A 120 -14.20 16.62 13.12
N ARG A 121 -14.37 17.67 12.32
CA ARG A 121 -13.33 18.22 11.44
C ARG A 121 -12.16 18.78 12.24
N LEU A 122 -12.42 19.52 13.33
CA LEU A 122 -11.40 19.98 14.27
C LEU A 122 -10.66 18.80 14.92
N ARG A 123 -11.38 17.77 15.33
CA ARG A 123 -10.79 16.53 15.89
C ARG A 123 -9.90 15.80 14.90
N ARG A 124 -10.22 15.83 13.60
CA ARG A 124 -9.40 15.25 12.52
C ARG A 124 -8.17 16.09 12.19
N GLY A 125 -7.98 17.24 12.86
CA GLY A 125 -6.83 18.11 12.65
C GLY A 125 -6.95 19.06 11.46
N GLU A 126 -8.16 19.28 10.94
CA GLU A 126 -8.36 20.23 9.86
C GLU A 126 -8.04 21.65 10.38
N PRO A 127 -7.25 22.46 9.63
CA PRO A 127 -6.85 23.80 10.09
C PRO A 127 -8.06 24.69 10.31
N LYS A 128 -8.17 25.30 11.51
CA LYS A 128 -9.25 26.27 11.85
C LYS A 128 -9.45 27.34 10.77
N LYS A 129 -8.35 27.81 10.18
CA LYS A 129 -8.40 28.80 9.11
C LYS A 129 -9.21 28.33 7.90
N LYS A 130 -9.08 27.05 7.54
CA LYS A 130 -9.83 26.46 6.42
C LYS A 130 -11.31 26.30 6.75
N ILE A 131 -11.62 25.87 7.97
CA ILE A 131 -13.00 25.75 8.46
C ILE A 131 -13.67 27.13 8.49
N ARG A 132 -12.99 28.14 9.05
CA ARG A 132 -13.49 29.51 9.07
C ARG A 132 -13.76 30.08 7.69
N GLN A 133 -12.83 29.86 6.75
CA GLN A 133 -13.00 30.32 5.37
C GLN A 133 -14.24 29.69 4.71
N GLN A 134 -14.45 28.39 4.90
CA GLN A 134 -15.62 27.71 4.34
C GLN A 134 -16.93 28.17 4.95
N LEU A 135 -16.95 28.49 6.27
CA LEU A 135 -18.12 29.06 6.94
C LEU A 135 -18.40 30.49 6.45
N GLN A 136 -17.36 31.28 6.18
CA GLN A 136 -17.48 32.59 5.54
C GLN A 136 -18.03 32.49 4.12
N ASP A 137 -17.49 31.54 3.32
CA ASP A 137 -17.96 31.25 1.96
C ASP A 137 -19.43 30.78 1.95
N ALA A 138 -19.89 30.14 3.02
CA ALA A 138 -21.28 29.75 3.25
C ALA A 138 -22.17 30.91 3.74
N GLY A 139 -21.61 32.11 3.94
CA GLY A 139 -22.35 33.33 4.26
C GLY A 139 -22.61 33.55 5.74
N LEU A 140 -21.89 32.86 6.66
CA LEU A 140 -22.00 33.12 8.09
C LEU A 140 -21.19 34.40 8.48
N GLU A 141 -21.69 35.15 9.47
CA GLU A 141 -21.01 36.31 10.01
C GLU A 141 -19.81 35.89 10.89
N ASP A 142 -18.76 36.70 10.93
CA ASP A 142 -17.51 36.40 11.63
C ASP A 142 -17.69 36.12 13.13
N ASN A 143 -18.59 36.89 13.81
CA ASN A 143 -18.93 36.65 15.21
C ASN A 143 -19.57 35.26 15.45
N VAL A 144 -20.45 34.83 14.55
CA VAL A 144 -21.10 33.54 14.62
C VAL A 144 -20.07 32.41 14.34
N ILE A 145 -19.18 32.64 13.38
CA ILE A 145 -18.10 31.67 13.05
C ILE A 145 -17.19 31.44 14.26
N GLU A 146 -16.76 32.51 14.96
CA GLU A 146 -15.92 32.37 16.15
C GLU A 146 -16.64 31.59 17.25
N GLU A 147 -17.89 31.97 17.56
CA GLU A 147 -18.68 31.30 18.58
C GLU A 147 -18.93 29.80 18.28
N VAL A 148 -19.19 29.48 17.03
CA VAL A 148 -19.39 28.10 16.55
C VAL A 148 -18.11 27.29 16.66
N VAL A 149 -16.98 27.85 16.24
CA VAL A 149 -15.69 27.20 16.33
C VAL A 149 -15.28 26.98 17.77
N ASP A 150 -15.49 27.98 18.66
CA ASP A 150 -15.19 27.85 20.08
C ASP A 150 -16.10 26.81 20.76
N LYS A 151 -17.40 26.80 20.47
CA LYS A 151 -18.34 25.80 20.98
C LYS A 151 -18.03 24.38 20.44
N ALA A 152 -17.61 24.27 19.19
CA ALA A 152 -17.16 22.99 18.61
C ALA A 152 -15.85 22.51 19.26
N GLU A 153 -14.97 23.43 19.68
CA GLU A 153 -13.77 23.10 20.46
C GLU A 153 -14.10 22.65 21.88
N GLU A 154 -15.00 23.33 22.57
CA GLU A 154 -15.48 22.94 23.90
C GLU A 154 -16.14 21.56 23.86
N ASN A 155 -17.00 21.28 22.87
CA ASN A 155 -17.58 19.96 22.61
C ASN A 155 -16.53 18.93 22.18
N GLY A 156 -15.41 19.38 21.62
CA GLY A 156 -14.26 18.57 21.25
C GLY A 156 -13.52 17.99 22.45
N THR A 157 -13.63 18.59 23.60
CA THR A 157 -12.93 18.17 24.82
C THR A 157 -13.74 17.13 25.60
N LEU A 158 -13.91 15.94 25.04
CA LEU A 158 -14.56 14.83 25.74
C LEU A 158 -13.78 14.46 27.00
N LYS A 159 -14.31 14.80 28.18
CA LYS A 159 -13.76 14.37 29.47
C LYS A 159 -14.09 12.89 29.68
N PHE A 160 -13.16 12.02 29.33
CA PHE A 160 -13.28 10.56 29.52
C PHE A 160 -13.01 10.09 30.96
N TRP A 161 -13.03 11.03 31.92
CA TRP A 161 -12.91 10.78 33.36
C TRP A 161 -13.92 11.62 34.14
N ALA A 162 -14.25 11.10 35.34
CA ALA A 162 -15.00 11.86 36.34
C ALA A 162 -14.18 11.96 37.63
N LYS A 163 -14.28 13.10 38.32
CA LYS A 163 -13.68 13.33 39.64
C LYS A 163 -14.80 13.36 40.66
N SER A 164 -14.75 12.50 41.67
CA SER A 164 -15.74 12.53 42.76
C SER A 164 -15.47 13.70 43.67
N ASP A 165 -16.45 14.04 44.55
CA ASP A 165 -16.32 15.10 45.57
C ASP A 165 -15.13 14.87 46.52
N LYS A 166 -14.68 13.63 46.66
CA LYS A 166 -13.50 13.24 47.43
C LYS A 166 -12.20 13.26 46.63
N GLY A 167 -12.21 13.77 45.40
CA GLY A 167 -11.05 13.86 44.53
C GLY A 167 -10.64 12.56 43.82
N VAL A 168 -11.42 11.48 43.97
CA VAL A 168 -11.09 10.18 43.31
C VAL A 168 -11.44 10.25 41.84
N ILE A 169 -10.44 9.99 40.99
CA ILE A 169 -10.59 9.98 39.53
C ILE A 169 -11.08 8.58 39.10
N LYS A 170 -12.11 8.52 38.28
CA LYS A 170 -12.63 7.33 37.64
C LYS A 170 -12.69 7.54 36.13
N ILE A 171 -12.26 6.51 35.38
CA ILE A 171 -12.37 6.49 33.93
C ILE A 171 -13.77 6.07 33.54
N ILE A 172 -14.32 6.70 32.51
CA ILE A 172 -15.59 6.35 31.91
C ILE A 172 -15.27 5.58 30.61
N PRO A 173 -15.32 4.23 30.61
CA PRO A 173 -14.77 3.44 29.49
C PRO A 173 -15.39 3.73 28.13
N ILE A 174 -16.71 3.95 28.08
CA ILE A 174 -17.40 4.26 26.82
C ILE A 174 -16.98 5.62 26.24
N VAL A 175 -16.78 6.64 27.12
CA VAL A 175 -16.33 7.97 26.71
C VAL A 175 -14.85 7.93 26.32
N PHE A 176 -14.04 7.13 27.01
CA PHE A 176 -12.64 6.91 26.66
C PHE A 176 -12.50 6.25 25.28
N LYS A 177 -13.31 5.21 25.03
CA LYS A 177 -13.41 4.59 23.71
C LYS A 177 -13.77 5.62 22.64
N LYS A 178 -14.86 6.36 22.86
CA LYS A 178 -15.34 7.37 21.92
C LYS A 178 -14.28 8.45 21.66
N PHE A 179 -13.61 8.92 22.72
CA PHE A 179 -12.51 9.89 22.60
C PHE A 179 -11.40 9.37 21.65
N LEU A 180 -10.98 8.12 21.82
CA LEU A 180 -9.95 7.51 20.96
C LEU A 180 -10.44 7.36 19.51
N GLU A 181 -11.66 6.87 19.31
CA GLU A 181 -12.26 6.67 17.98
C GLU A 181 -12.46 8.02 17.26
N ASP A 182 -12.94 9.05 17.94
CA ASP A 182 -13.08 10.40 17.40
C ASP A 182 -11.71 11.02 17.01
N ASN A 183 -10.64 10.57 17.64
CA ASN A 183 -9.27 10.96 17.30
C ASN A 183 -8.57 9.97 16.35
N GLY A 184 -9.34 9.10 15.72
CA GLY A 184 -8.92 8.23 14.63
C GLY A 184 -8.29 6.91 15.05
N PHE A 185 -8.33 6.52 16.32
CA PHE A 185 -7.75 5.25 16.77
C PHE A 185 -8.76 4.11 16.66
N PHE A 186 -8.40 3.08 15.89
CA PHE A 186 -9.24 1.93 15.60
C PHE A 186 -8.44 0.64 15.56
N LYS A 187 -9.16 -0.49 15.50
CA LYS A 187 -8.62 -1.77 15.06
C LYS A 187 -8.89 -1.94 13.56
N TYR A 188 -7.92 -2.48 12.85
CA TYR A 188 -8.07 -2.91 11.47
C TYR A 188 -7.74 -4.39 11.35
N CYS A 189 -8.65 -5.18 10.79
CA CYS A 189 -8.43 -6.59 10.48
C CYS A 189 -8.05 -6.72 9.00
N PRO A 190 -6.80 -7.09 8.68
CA PRO A 190 -6.43 -7.37 7.29
C PRO A 190 -7.31 -8.47 6.69
N GLN A 191 -7.66 -8.35 5.41
CA GLN A 191 -8.52 -9.29 4.72
C GLN A 191 -7.97 -10.73 4.84
N GLY A 192 -8.80 -11.65 5.29
CA GLY A 192 -8.43 -13.06 5.50
C GLY A 192 -7.71 -13.35 6.82
N SER A 193 -7.51 -12.35 7.68
CA SER A 193 -7.01 -12.50 9.04
C SER A 193 -8.14 -12.38 10.06
N LYS A 194 -8.05 -13.18 11.15
CA LYS A 194 -8.89 -12.98 12.34
C LYS A 194 -8.25 -12.01 13.33
N ASN A 195 -6.98 -11.72 13.15
CA ASN A 195 -6.19 -10.88 14.02
C ASN A 195 -6.16 -9.44 13.49
N TYR A 196 -6.05 -8.49 14.39
CA TYR A 196 -6.09 -7.07 14.08
C TYR A 196 -4.74 -6.39 14.33
N VAL A 197 -4.62 -5.20 13.76
CA VAL A 197 -3.58 -4.22 14.11
C VAL A 197 -4.25 -2.92 14.56
N PHE A 198 -3.63 -2.20 15.48
CA PHE A 198 -4.07 -0.85 15.81
C PHE A 198 -3.65 0.12 14.71
N VAL A 199 -4.57 0.99 14.34
CA VAL A 199 -4.35 2.02 13.31
C VAL A 199 -4.83 3.38 13.82
N LYS A 200 -4.19 4.42 13.29
CA LYS A 200 -4.64 5.79 13.41
C LYS A 200 -5.06 6.30 12.03
N VAL A 201 -6.30 6.73 11.93
CA VAL A 201 -6.86 7.29 10.70
C VAL A 201 -6.91 8.82 10.83
N THR A 202 -6.33 9.52 9.87
CA THR A 202 -6.39 10.98 9.78
C THR A 202 -6.79 11.34 8.36
N ASN A 203 -7.98 11.92 8.19
CA ASN A 203 -8.63 12.05 6.89
C ASN A 203 -8.73 10.67 6.21
N ASN A 204 -8.18 10.50 5.01
CA ASN A 204 -8.13 9.22 4.31
C ASN A 204 -6.76 8.49 4.43
N LEU A 205 -5.87 8.96 5.32
CA LEU A 205 -4.58 8.33 5.58
C LEU A 205 -4.65 7.41 6.81
N VAL A 206 -4.20 6.19 6.65
CA VAL A 206 -4.13 5.16 7.70
C VAL A 206 -2.67 4.95 8.09
N ASP A 207 -2.37 5.07 9.37
CA ASP A 207 -1.06 4.83 9.94
C ASP A 207 -1.10 3.64 10.90
N HIS A 208 -0.05 2.84 10.96
CA HIS A 208 0.09 1.87 12.04
C HIS A 208 0.30 2.61 13.35
N THR A 209 -0.32 2.14 14.41
CA THR A 209 -0.10 2.70 15.74
C THR A 209 0.15 1.61 16.79
N SER A 210 0.78 2.00 17.87
CA SER A 210 1.13 1.12 18.98
C SER A 210 0.50 1.61 20.28
N GLU A 211 0.45 0.72 21.27
CA GLU A 211 0.03 1.04 22.64
C GLU A 211 0.78 2.26 23.20
N LYS A 212 2.07 2.36 22.90
CA LYS A 212 2.91 3.48 23.33
C LYS A 212 2.46 4.79 22.69
N GLU A 213 2.25 4.80 21.39
CA GLU A 213 1.82 6.00 20.66
C GLU A 213 0.43 6.47 21.08
N ILE A 214 -0.49 5.52 21.38
CA ILE A 214 -1.81 5.84 21.95
C ILE A 214 -1.64 6.49 23.33
N LYS A 215 -0.75 5.95 24.19
CA LYS A 215 -0.44 6.55 25.49
C LYS A 215 0.14 7.94 25.34
N ASP A 216 1.15 8.11 24.50
CA ASP A 216 1.80 9.40 24.27
C ASP A 216 0.79 10.44 23.76
N TYR A 217 -0.12 10.05 22.87
CA TYR A 217 -1.19 10.91 22.38
C TYR A 217 -2.12 11.37 23.51
N ILE A 218 -2.57 10.45 24.37
CA ILE A 218 -3.45 10.77 25.50
C ILE A 218 -2.74 11.69 26.49
N LEU A 219 -1.49 11.42 26.84
CA LEU A 219 -0.74 12.26 27.77
C LEU A 219 -0.52 13.67 27.20
N SER A 220 -0.18 13.78 25.91
CA SER A 220 -0.07 15.09 25.25
C SER A 220 -1.40 15.85 25.16
N HIS A 221 -2.53 15.14 25.09
CA HIS A 221 -3.85 15.78 25.19
C HIS A 221 -4.12 16.29 26.61
N LEU A 222 -3.77 15.50 27.63
CA LEU A 222 -3.98 15.88 29.05
C LEU A 222 -3.07 17.02 29.50
N GLU A 223 -1.86 17.16 28.93
CA GLU A 223 -0.97 18.30 29.18
C GLU A 223 -1.65 19.64 28.82
N LYS A 224 -2.46 19.66 27.75
CA LYS A 224 -3.17 20.86 27.31
C LYS A 224 -4.32 21.27 28.25
N ILE A 225 -4.77 20.35 29.11
CA ILE A 225 -5.88 20.60 30.05
C ILE A 225 -5.41 21.30 31.33
N ASP A 226 -4.09 21.35 31.56
CA ASP A 226 -3.42 22.04 32.69
C ASP A 226 -3.88 21.55 34.09
N ASP A 227 -4.35 20.29 34.20
CA ASP A 227 -4.63 19.61 35.49
C ASP A 227 -3.58 18.53 35.76
N ILE A 228 -2.55 18.87 36.50
CA ILE A 228 -1.42 18.01 36.83
C ILE A 228 -1.87 16.73 37.57
N THR A 229 -2.97 16.78 38.31
CA THR A 229 -3.51 15.63 39.04
C THR A 229 -4.08 14.60 38.09
N ILE A 230 -4.78 15.04 37.05
CA ILE A 230 -5.31 14.19 36.00
C ILE A 230 -4.18 13.58 35.19
N TYR A 231 -3.23 14.42 34.76
CA TYR A 231 -2.06 13.93 34.02
C TYR A 231 -1.33 12.82 34.76
N ASN A 232 -0.95 13.04 36.03
CA ASN A 232 -0.24 12.06 36.85
C ASN A 232 -1.06 10.79 37.03
N TYR A 233 -2.37 10.89 37.26
CA TYR A 233 -3.24 9.73 37.37
C TYR A 233 -3.16 8.85 36.11
N PHE A 234 -3.29 9.44 34.92
CA PHE A 234 -3.22 8.67 33.67
C PHE A 234 -1.81 8.18 33.35
N ALA A 235 -0.77 8.94 33.67
CA ALA A 235 0.62 8.51 33.47
C ALA A 235 0.93 7.21 34.24
N ASP A 236 0.36 7.07 35.46
CA ASP A 236 0.53 5.87 36.32
C ASP A 236 -0.36 4.69 35.91
N GLN A 237 -1.42 4.90 35.13
CA GLN A 237 -2.36 3.86 34.71
C GLN A 237 -1.83 3.03 33.52
N THR A 238 -0.80 2.22 33.76
CA THR A 238 -0.18 1.40 32.68
C THR A 238 -1.14 0.40 32.05
N ARG A 239 -2.15 -0.10 32.78
CA ARG A 239 -3.12 -1.10 32.29
C ARG A 239 -4.03 -0.56 31.18
N LEU A 240 -4.37 0.73 31.21
CA LEU A 240 -5.25 1.36 30.23
C LEU A 240 -4.69 1.38 28.81
N PHE A 241 -3.37 1.29 28.71
CA PHE A 241 -2.65 1.39 27.46
C PHE A 241 -2.13 0.02 26.99
N LYS A 242 -2.54 -1.07 27.65
CA LYS A 242 -2.21 -2.42 27.20
C LYS A 242 -3.24 -2.90 26.18
N GLU A 243 -2.80 -3.78 25.29
CA GLU A 243 -3.60 -4.37 24.23
C GLU A 243 -4.94 -4.90 24.77
N ASP A 244 -4.92 -5.64 25.90
CA ASP A 244 -6.14 -6.19 26.53
C ASP A 244 -7.23 -5.13 26.78
N TYR A 245 -6.84 -3.95 27.24
CA TYR A 245 -7.81 -2.86 27.48
C TYR A 245 -8.19 -2.14 26.19
N LEU A 246 -7.21 -1.93 25.29
CA LEU A 246 -7.45 -1.27 24.00
C LEU A 246 -8.28 -2.10 23.02
N THR A 247 -8.56 -3.38 23.34
CA THR A 247 -9.53 -4.20 22.58
C THR A 247 -10.94 -3.60 22.57
N LEU A 248 -11.23 -2.67 23.50
CA LEU A 248 -12.50 -1.91 23.52
C LEU A 248 -12.72 -1.07 22.24
N LEU A 249 -11.64 -0.69 21.54
CA LEU A 249 -11.72 0.07 20.28
C LEU A 249 -12.55 -0.70 19.23
N GLY A 250 -13.32 0.02 18.45
CA GLY A 250 -14.06 -0.52 17.32
C GLY A 250 -13.13 -1.01 16.21
N THR A 251 -13.63 -1.96 15.43
CA THR A 251 -12.97 -2.39 14.20
C THR A 251 -13.51 -1.55 13.07
N LEU A 252 -12.61 -0.89 12.35
CA LEU A 252 -12.96 -0.09 11.18
C LEU A 252 -12.82 -0.95 9.92
N ASP A 253 -13.86 -0.97 9.11
CA ASP A 253 -13.82 -1.56 7.78
C ASP A 253 -13.19 -0.55 6.82
N ILE A 254 -11.94 -0.83 6.42
CA ILE A 254 -11.12 0.10 5.62
C ILE A 254 -11.03 -0.40 4.19
N TYR A 255 -11.58 0.37 3.27
CA TYR A 255 -11.38 0.16 1.83
C TYR A 255 -10.14 0.92 1.36
N PHE A 256 -9.02 0.21 1.18
CA PHE A 256 -7.81 0.78 0.62
C PHE A 256 -7.89 0.88 -0.89
N ILE A 257 -7.46 2.03 -1.42
CA ILE A 257 -7.27 2.20 -2.86
C ILE A 257 -6.20 1.22 -3.31
N ALA A 258 -6.52 0.45 -4.32
CA ALA A 258 -5.62 -0.58 -4.84
C ALA A 258 -5.45 -0.44 -6.35
N ASP A 259 -4.24 -0.76 -6.82
CA ASP A 259 -3.97 -0.87 -8.24
C ASP A 259 -4.86 -1.96 -8.86
N THR A 260 -5.35 -1.70 -10.05
CA THR A 260 -6.07 -2.67 -10.89
C THR A 260 -5.14 -3.19 -11.98
N LYS A 261 -5.60 -4.11 -12.81
CA LYS A 261 -4.80 -4.64 -13.94
C LYS A 261 -4.25 -3.51 -14.84
N ASP A 262 -5.05 -2.47 -15.08
CA ASP A 262 -4.78 -1.44 -16.09
C ASP A 262 -4.51 -0.05 -15.49
N THR A 263 -4.52 0.07 -14.17
CA THR A 263 -4.34 1.35 -13.47
C THR A 263 -3.47 1.17 -12.25
N ALA A 264 -2.52 2.09 -12.05
CA ALA A 264 -1.70 2.18 -10.86
C ALA A 264 -1.87 3.54 -10.18
N TYR A 265 -1.59 3.58 -8.87
CA TYR A 265 -1.64 4.80 -8.07
C TYR A 265 -0.32 5.04 -7.35
N LEU A 266 0.13 6.30 -7.42
CA LEU A 266 1.28 6.80 -6.67
C LEU A 266 0.82 7.95 -5.78
N TYR A 267 1.14 7.89 -4.51
CA TYR A 267 0.63 8.83 -3.50
C TYR A 267 1.73 9.82 -3.15
N TYR A 268 1.61 11.06 -3.61
CA TYR A 268 2.54 12.15 -3.28
C TYR A 268 1.94 13.05 -2.19
N LYS A 269 2.76 13.92 -1.56
CA LYS A 269 2.27 14.83 -0.53
C LYS A 269 1.11 15.74 -0.99
N ASN A 270 1.12 16.15 -2.24
CA ASN A 270 0.15 17.10 -2.80
C ASN A 270 -1.01 16.45 -3.56
N CYS A 271 -0.85 15.23 -4.04
CA CYS A 271 -1.89 14.59 -4.86
C CYS A 271 -1.67 13.07 -4.96
N VAL A 272 -2.70 12.39 -5.42
CA VAL A 272 -2.62 11.02 -5.90
C VAL A 272 -2.45 11.04 -7.42
N VAL A 273 -1.38 10.41 -7.91
CA VAL A 273 -1.14 10.28 -9.35
C VAL A 273 -1.69 8.95 -9.83
N ARG A 274 -2.72 9.01 -10.66
CA ARG A 274 -3.28 7.85 -11.34
C ARG A 274 -2.57 7.66 -12.66
N VAL A 275 -2.03 6.47 -12.88
CA VAL A 275 -1.26 6.10 -14.07
C VAL A 275 -1.97 4.99 -14.81
N THR A 276 -2.24 5.19 -16.08
CA THR A 276 -2.72 4.18 -17.02
C THR A 276 -1.74 4.05 -18.19
N LYS A 277 -1.93 3.08 -19.06
CA LYS A 277 -1.07 2.92 -20.24
C LYS A 277 -1.03 4.16 -21.14
N ASN A 278 -2.10 4.97 -21.16
CA ASN A 278 -2.24 6.11 -22.07
C ASN A 278 -2.18 7.46 -21.37
N ASP A 279 -2.38 7.52 -20.06
CA ASP A 279 -2.63 8.77 -19.37
C ASP A 279 -2.04 8.79 -17.95
N VAL A 280 -1.67 9.99 -17.48
CA VAL A 280 -1.19 10.29 -16.15
C VAL A 280 -1.97 11.48 -15.61
N THR A 281 -2.79 11.26 -14.59
CA THR A 281 -3.67 12.30 -14.01
C THR A 281 -3.39 12.49 -12.54
N SER A 282 -3.35 13.75 -12.09
CA SER A 282 -3.28 14.11 -10.67
C SER A 282 -4.69 14.29 -10.10
N ILE A 283 -4.95 13.70 -8.95
CA ILE A 283 -6.22 13.73 -8.23
C ILE A 283 -5.96 14.31 -6.83
N ASP A 284 -6.72 15.29 -6.40
CA ASP A 284 -6.62 15.82 -5.05
C ASP A 284 -7.09 14.77 -4.03
N TYR A 285 -6.47 14.72 -2.85
CA TYR A 285 -6.84 13.74 -1.80
C TYR A 285 -8.30 13.84 -1.37
N VAL A 286 -8.91 15.01 -1.46
CA VAL A 286 -10.34 15.20 -1.14
C VAL A 286 -11.28 14.53 -2.13
N ASP A 287 -10.83 14.31 -3.37
CA ASP A 287 -11.60 13.68 -4.45
C ASP A 287 -11.34 12.17 -4.56
N VAL A 288 -10.50 11.63 -3.66
CA VAL A 288 -10.12 10.23 -3.69
C VAL A 288 -11.07 9.41 -2.83
N GLU A 289 -11.80 8.49 -3.44
CA GLU A 289 -12.65 7.53 -2.73
C GLU A 289 -11.80 6.40 -2.14
N GLY A 290 -11.77 6.29 -0.80
CA GLY A 290 -11.07 5.25 -0.06
C GLY A 290 -9.87 5.75 0.74
N TYR A 291 -9.14 4.80 1.30
CA TYR A 291 -8.03 5.05 2.22
C TYR A 291 -6.68 4.70 1.61
N VAL A 292 -5.65 5.33 2.12
CA VAL A 292 -4.24 5.11 1.72
C VAL A 292 -3.40 4.88 2.97
N TRP A 293 -2.47 3.92 2.93
CA TRP A 293 -1.47 3.82 3.98
C TRP A 293 -0.56 5.05 3.97
N LYS A 294 -0.38 5.67 5.11
CA LYS A 294 0.48 6.87 5.25
C LYS A 294 1.93 6.58 4.81
N ASP A 295 2.43 5.39 5.11
CA ASP A 295 3.76 4.93 4.71
C ASP A 295 3.91 4.73 3.19
N HIS A 296 2.80 4.72 2.45
CA HIS A 296 2.82 4.71 0.98
C HIS A 296 2.94 6.10 0.38
N VAL A 297 2.82 7.16 1.20
CA VAL A 297 2.94 8.53 0.71
C VAL A 297 4.40 8.87 0.44
N ILE A 298 4.70 9.11 -0.81
CA ILE A 298 6.01 9.55 -1.28
C ILE A 298 6.28 10.95 -0.69
N ASN A 299 7.36 11.08 0.09
CA ASN A 299 7.64 12.27 0.91
C ASN A 299 8.13 13.48 0.09
N ARG A 300 7.52 13.74 -1.07
CA ARG A 300 7.78 14.90 -1.92
C ARG A 300 6.54 15.32 -2.70
N MET A 301 6.61 16.48 -3.35
CA MET A 301 5.53 17.04 -4.17
C MET A 301 5.69 16.54 -5.61
N TYR A 302 4.63 16.00 -6.20
CA TYR A 302 4.62 15.66 -7.61
C TYR A 302 4.48 16.90 -8.49
N LYS A 303 5.26 16.94 -9.56
CA LYS A 303 5.15 17.89 -10.67
C LYS A 303 5.42 17.15 -11.98
N THR A 304 4.74 17.53 -13.03
CA THR A 304 5.07 17.07 -14.38
C THR A 304 6.26 17.87 -14.91
N CYS A 305 7.25 17.17 -15.40
CA CYS A 305 8.40 17.77 -16.06
C CYS A 305 8.97 16.82 -17.13
N ASP A 306 9.82 17.35 -18.01
CA ASP A 306 10.63 16.53 -18.90
C ASP A 306 11.67 15.76 -18.07
N TYR A 307 11.83 14.47 -18.35
CA TYR A 307 12.80 13.59 -17.68
C TYR A 307 14.03 13.27 -18.54
N ASN A 308 14.20 13.96 -19.68
CA ASN A 308 15.44 13.88 -20.43
C ASN A 308 16.62 14.27 -19.54
N ASP A 309 17.74 13.58 -19.70
CA ASP A 309 18.94 13.75 -18.88
C ASP A 309 18.74 13.47 -17.37
N CYS A 310 17.81 12.59 -17.00
CA CYS A 310 17.68 12.09 -15.65
C CYS A 310 18.89 11.21 -15.29
N ASP A 311 19.55 11.48 -14.15
CA ASP A 311 20.70 10.70 -13.68
C ASP A 311 20.36 9.22 -13.56
N TYR A 312 19.17 8.90 -13.02
CA TYR A 312 18.76 7.51 -12.85
C TYR A 312 18.46 6.82 -14.20
N GLN A 313 17.93 7.51 -15.18
CA GLN A 313 17.76 6.97 -16.53
C GLN A 313 19.13 6.65 -17.16
N THR A 314 20.10 7.54 -17.02
CA THR A 314 21.48 7.34 -17.46
C THR A 314 22.10 6.13 -16.76
N PHE A 315 21.90 6.01 -15.43
CA PHE A 315 22.34 4.86 -14.66
C PHE A 315 21.75 3.54 -15.22
N ILE A 316 20.43 3.48 -15.48
CA ILE A 316 19.77 2.28 -16.07
C ILE A 316 20.37 1.95 -17.44
N ASN A 317 20.57 2.94 -18.29
CA ASN A 317 21.23 2.75 -19.60
C ASN A 317 22.64 2.17 -19.45
N ASN A 318 23.41 2.63 -18.49
CA ASN A 318 24.76 2.15 -18.24
C ASN A 318 24.79 0.69 -17.78
N ILE A 319 23.97 0.32 -16.79
CA ILE A 319 23.91 -1.07 -16.28
C ILE A 319 23.21 -2.03 -17.23
N SER A 320 22.57 -1.53 -18.29
CA SER A 320 22.05 -2.34 -19.41
C SER A 320 23.02 -2.40 -20.61
N ALA A 321 24.28 -1.97 -20.45
CA ALA A 321 25.27 -1.87 -21.51
C ALA A 321 24.88 -0.92 -22.66
N LYS A 322 23.95 0.04 -22.43
CA LYS A 322 23.35 0.93 -23.43
C LYS A 322 22.62 0.16 -24.56
N ASP A 323 22.26 -1.08 -24.28
CA ASP A 323 21.49 -1.92 -25.19
C ASP A 323 19.99 -1.65 -24.99
N SER A 324 19.27 -1.38 -26.06
CA SER A 324 17.87 -0.96 -26.02
C SER A 324 16.92 -2.06 -25.54
N GLU A 325 17.17 -3.34 -25.83
CA GLU A 325 16.35 -4.46 -25.38
C GLU A 325 16.52 -4.69 -23.87
N ARG A 326 17.78 -4.66 -23.40
CA ARG A 326 18.13 -4.80 -21.99
C ARG A 326 17.58 -3.61 -21.17
N THR A 327 17.71 -2.37 -21.70
CA THR A 327 17.14 -1.16 -21.07
C THR A 327 15.62 -1.30 -20.95
N THR A 328 14.92 -1.67 -22.01
CA THR A 328 13.47 -1.89 -22.00
C THR A 328 13.06 -2.99 -21.00
N SER A 329 13.85 -4.05 -20.90
CA SER A 329 13.62 -5.12 -19.92
C SER A 329 13.74 -4.61 -18.48
N MET A 330 14.77 -3.81 -18.17
CA MET A 330 14.96 -3.19 -16.85
C MET A 330 13.84 -2.19 -16.53
N GLU A 331 13.49 -1.30 -17.46
CA GLU A 331 12.40 -0.33 -17.30
C GLU A 331 11.05 -1.03 -17.07
N SER A 332 10.74 -2.08 -17.83
CA SER A 332 9.50 -2.87 -17.62
C SER A 332 9.49 -3.58 -16.27
N THR A 333 10.66 -4.01 -15.78
CA THR A 333 10.81 -4.64 -14.47
C THR A 333 10.63 -3.62 -13.33
N ILE A 334 11.14 -2.39 -13.47
CA ILE A 334 10.86 -1.28 -12.56
C ILE A 334 9.34 -1.06 -12.48
N GLY A 335 8.68 -0.93 -13.63
CA GLY A 335 7.23 -0.75 -13.71
C GLY A 335 6.46 -1.91 -13.07
N PHE A 336 6.89 -3.16 -13.30
CA PHE A 336 6.32 -4.32 -12.64
C PHE A 336 6.42 -4.24 -11.12
N LEU A 337 7.59 -3.91 -10.57
CA LEU A 337 7.79 -3.82 -9.12
C LEU A 337 6.99 -2.66 -8.50
N MET A 338 6.81 -1.56 -9.24
CA MET A 338 6.00 -0.43 -8.81
C MET A 338 4.49 -0.68 -8.85
N HIS A 339 4.01 -1.55 -9.74
CA HIS A 339 2.58 -1.85 -9.89
C HIS A 339 2.09 -2.77 -8.77
N GLY A 340 1.11 -2.35 -7.98
CA GLY A 340 0.61 -3.13 -6.84
C GLY A 340 -0.25 -4.33 -7.21
N HIS A 341 -0.90 -4.31 -8.39
CA HIS A 341 -1.72 -5.44 -8.84
C HIS A 341 -0.88 -6.69 -9.14
N LYS A 342 -1.34 -7.85 -8.66
CA LYS A 342 -0.67 -9.14 -8.86
C LYS A 342 -1.54 -10.06 -9.72
N ASN A 343 -1.00 -10.46 -10.86
CA ASN A 343 -1.66 -11.42 -11.74
C ASN A 343 -1.49 -12.85 -11.17
N LEU A 344 -2.59 -13.52 -10.89
CA LEU A 344 -2.60 -14.90 -10.38
C LEU A 344 -1.91 -15.89 -11.33
N SER A 345 -1.95 -15.64 -12.64
CA SER A 345 -1.32 -16.52 -13.62
C SER A 345 0.19 -16.34 -13.68
N TYR A 346 0.70 -15.13 -13.43
CA TYR A 346 2.12 -14.82 -13.52
C TYR A 346 2.51 -13.61 -12.66
N CYS A 347 3.21 -13.86 -11.57
CA CYS A 347 3.78 -12.85 -10.70
C CYS A 347 5.13 -13.34 -10.15
N PRO A 348 6.20 -13.30 -10.96
CA PRO A 348 7.49 -13.89 -10.60
C PRO A 348 8.22 -13.06 -9.56
N ALA A 349 9.17 -13.68 -8.86
CA ALA A 349 10.19 -12.97 -8.11
C ALA A 349 11.24 -12.42 -9.09
N VAL A 350 11.60 -11.15 -8.91
CA VAL A 350 12.65 -10.49 -9.71
C VAL A 350 14.02 -10.81 -9.11
N ILE A 351 14.94 -11.28 -9.93
CA ILE A 351 16.30 -11.65 -9.52
C ILE A 351 17.30 -10.79 -10.29
N LEU A 352 18.06 -9.99 -9.56
CA LEU A 352 19.14 -9.16 -10.11
C LEU A 352 20.47 -9.87 -9.95
N ASN A 353 21.10 -10.21 -11.08
CA ASN A 353 22.40 -10.85 -11.17
C ASN A 353 23.44 -9.91 -11.78
N ASP A 354 24.73 -10.14 -11.49
CA ASP A 354 25.80 -9.51 -12.26
C ASP A 354 26.00 -10.26 -13.59
N GLU A 355 26.32 -9.53 -14.65
CA GLU A 355 26.69 -10.14 -15.93
C GLU A 355 28.02 -10.89 -15.83
N VAL A 356 28.97 -10.34 -15.07
CA VAL A 356 30.31 -10.93 -14.92
C VAL A 356 30.26 -12.22 -14.10
N ILE A 357 30.93 -13.27 -14.60
CA ILE A 357 31.12 -14.53 -13.91
C ILE A 357 32.45 -14.47 -13.17
N SER A 358 32.43 -14.57 -11.85
CA SER A 358 33.62 -14.62 -10.99
C SER A 358 33.37 -15.51 -9.80
N ASP A 359 34.37 -16.28 -9.39
CA ASP A 359 34.33 -17.04 -8.13
C ASP A 359 34.41 -16.13 -6.91
N ASN A 360 35.04 -14.95 -7.06
CA ASN A 360 35.13 -13.90 -6.07
C ASN A 360 34.49 -12.61 -6.63
N PRO A 361 33.15 -12.51 -6.61
CA PRO A 361 32.48 -11.33 -7.15
C PRO A 361 32.83 -10.08 -6.31
N GLU A 362 33.37 -9.05 -6.95
CA GLU A 362 33.77 -7.81 -6.30
C GLU A 362 32.55 -6.93 -5.90
N GLY A 363 31.37 -7.18 -6.44
CA GLY A 363 30.18 -6.35 -6.23
C GLY A 363 30.27 -5.01 -6.99
N GLY A 364 29.39 -4.07 -6.61
CA GLY A 364 29.45 -2.69 -7.14
C GLY A 364 28.80 -2.48 -8.52
N THR A 365 28.09 -3.46 -9.07
CA THR A 365 27.42 -3.36 -10.39
C THR A 365 26.15 -2.51 -10.40
N GLY A 366 25.68 -2.03 -9.24
CA GLY A 366 24.50 -1.17 -9.15
C GLY A 366 23.20 -1.84 -8.67
N LYS A 367 23.18 -3.13 -8.30
CA LYS A 367 21.98 -3.83 -7.78
C LYS A 367 21.33 -3.09 -6.62
N GLY A 368 22.13 -2.63 -5.66
CA GLY A 368 21.65 -1.85 -4.51
C GLY A 368 21.02 -0.52 -4.91
N ILE A 369 21.61 0.19 -5.89
CA ILE A 369 21.06 1.45 -6.42
C ILE A 369 19.73 1.19 -7.13
N PHE A 370 19.63 0.13 -7.93
CA PHE A 370 18.39 -0.28 -8.58
C PHE A 370 17.25 -0.50 -7.56
N MET A 371 17.53 -1.21 -6.47
CA MET A 371 16.55 -1.45 -5.42
C MET A 371 16.27 -0.20 -4.58
N ASN A 372 17.27 0.64 -4.34
CA ASN A 372 17.09 1.90 -3.61
C ASN A 372 16.16 2.87 -4.34
N ALA A 373 16.23 2.96 -5.66
CA ALA A 373 15.28 3.74 -6.45
C ALA A 373 13.83 3.35 -6.18
N LEU A 374 13.56 2.05 -6.09
CA LEU A 374 12.22 1.54 -5.79
C LEU A 374 11.77 1.89 -4.36
N SER A 375 12.69 2.00 -3.40
CA SER A 375 12.37 2.40 -2.02
C SER A 375 11.87 3.85 -1.92
N HIS A 376 12.25 4.71 -2.88
CA HIS A 376 11.75 6.08 -2.99
C HIS A 376 10.35 6.18 -3.61
N MET A 377 9.83 5.09 -4.15
CA MET A 377 8.52 5.04 -4.83
C MET A 377 7.51 4.14 -4.12
N LYS A 378 7.96 3.10 -3.43
CA LYS A 378 7.12 2.08 -2.81
C LYS A 378 7.70 1.67 -1.45
N LYS A 379 6.84 1.24 -0.52
CA LYS A 379 7.31 0.70 0.76
C LYS A 379 8.06 -0.61 0.52
N LEU A 380 9.38 -0.51 0.50
CA LEU A 380 10.30 -1.61 0.30
C LEU A 380 10.94 -2.02 1.63
N VAL A 381 10.92 -3.32 1.92
CA VAL A 381 11.63 -3.92 3.06
C VAL A 381 12.78 -4.76 2.54
N THR A 382 13.97 -4.51 3.06
CA THR A 382 15.18 -5.28 2.73
C THR A 382 15.54 -6.23 3.86
N ILE A 383 15.78 -7.48 3.53
CA ILE A 383 16.29 -8.52 4.42
C ILE A 383 17.70 -8.89 3.94
N ASP A 384 18.66 -8.93 4.85
CA ASP A 384 20.02 -9.44 4.56
C ASP A 384 19.94 -10.93 4.16
N GLY A 385 20.12 -11.20 2.88
CA GLY A 385 20.04 -12.55 2.30
C GLY A 385 21.18 -13.46 2.74
N LYS A 386 22.33 -12.90 3.16
CA LYS A 386 23.43 -13.69 3.72
C LYS A 386 23.11 -14.23 5.12
N ALA A 387 22.42 -13.44 5.93
CA ALA A 387 22.02 -13.83 7.29
C ALA A 387 20.67 -14.54 7.34
N PHE A 388 19.88 -14.50 6.28
CA PHE A 388 18.53 -15.07 6.24
C PHE A 388 18.54 -16.58 6.25
N THR A 389 17.70 -17.16 7.11
CA THR A 389 17.40 -18.60 7.14
C THR A 389 15.88 -18.79 7.30
N PHE A 390 15.32 -19.70 6.51
CA PHE A 390 13.87 -19.98 6.51
C PHE A 390 13.39 -20.63 7.82
N GLU A 391 14.28 -21.32 8.55
CA GLU A 391 13.98 -22.02 9.79
C GLU A 391 13.95 -21.09 11.01
N ARG A 392 14.36 -19.84 10.84
CA ARG A 392 14.40 -18.89 11.96
C ARG A 392 12.99 -18.43 12.28
N SER A 393 12.60 -18.57 13.55
CA SER A 393 11.38 -17.95 14.06
C SER A 393 11.39 -16.44 13.76
N PHE A 394 10.24 -15.92 13.36
CA PHE A 394 10.08 -14.49 13.01
C PHE A 394 10.96 -14.02 11.83
N ALA A 395 11.22 -14.91 10.86
CA ALA A 395 12.05 -14.58 9.69
C ALA A 395 11.57 -13.32 8.93
N TYR A 396 10.28 -13.04 8.97
CA TYR A 396 9.63 -11.88 8.31
C TYR A 396 9.21 -10.78 9.28
N GLN A 397 9.81 -10.66 10.47
CA GLN A 397 9.38 -9.70 11.50
C GLN A 397 9.44 -8.23 11.07
N LEU A 398 10.28 -7.87 10.08
CA LEU A 398 10.39 -6.52 9.51
C LEU A 398 9.26 -6.19 8.54
N VAL A 399 8.56 -7.21 8.03
CA VAL A 399 7.47 -7.04 7.07
C VAL A 399 6.20 -6.61 7.82
N SER A 400 5.44 -5.71 7.23
CA SER A 400 4.12 -5.26 7.71
C SER A 400 3.04 -5.53 6.66
N ALA A 401 1.76 -5.38 7.05
CA ALA A 401 0.64 -5.66 6.16
C ALA A 401 0.58 -4.74 4.93
N ASP A 402 1.26 -3.61 4.99
CA ASP A 402 1.36 -2.59 3.96
C ASP A 402 2.70 -2.61 3.19
N THR A 403 3.57 -3.59 3.44
CA THR A 403 4.82 -3.76 2.67
C THR A 403 4.48 -4.11 1.21
N GLN A 404 5.06 -3.36 0.26
CA GLN A 404 4.77 -3.51 -1.17
C GLN A 404 5.83 -4.33 -1.91
N ILE A 405 7.10 -4.21 -1.50
CA ILE A 405 8.22 -4.97 -2.07
C ILE A 405 9.03 -5.56 -0.92
N LEU A 406 9.37 -6.84 -1.03
CA LEU A 406 10.28 -7.53 -0.12
C LEU A 406 11.53 -7.96 -0.89
N CYS A 407 12.66 -7.36 -0.53
CA CYS A 407 13.96 -7.63 -1.14
C CYS A 407 14.82 -8.51 -0.23
N PHE A 408 15.27 -9.65 -0.75
CA PHE A 408 16.34 -10.44 -0.16
C PHE A 408 17.66 -9.99 -0.78
N ASP A 409 18.43 -9.20 -0.06
CA ASP A 409 19.64 -8.59 -0.57
C ASP A 409 20.87 -9.48 -0.36
N ASP A 410 21.66 -9.65 -1.43
CA ASP A 410 22.92 -10.38 -1.46
C ASP A 410 22.80 -11.84 -0.92
N VAL A 411 21.89 -12.62 -1.52
CA VAL A 411 21.68 -14.01 -1.10
C VAL A 411 22.86 -14.93 -1.45
N LYS A 412 23.05 -15.96 -0.60
CA LYS A 412 24.15 -16.93 -0.70
C LYS A 412 24.05 -17.84 -1.94
N LYS A 413 25.18 -18.43 -2.34
CA LYS A 413 25.31 -19.42 -3.45
C LYS A 413 24.30 -20.57 -3.40
N TYR A 414 23.86 -20.96 -2.20
CA TYR A 414 22.92 -22.08 -2.02
C TYR A 414 21.57 -21.63 -1.46
N PHE A 415 21.16 -20.41 -1.77
CA PHE A 415 19.84 -19.91 -1.37
C PHE A 415 18.73 -20.78 -1.99
N SER A 416 17.86 -21.33 -1.14
CA SER A 416 16.77 -22.21 -1.58
C SER A 416 15.57 -21.42 -2.07
N PHE A 417 15.56 -21.07 -3.33
CA PHE A 417 14.45 -20.34 -3.96
C PHE A 417 13.12 -21.10 -3.91
N GLU A 418 13.17 -22.44 -3.92
CA GLU A 418 11.98 -23.30 -3.83
C GLU A 418 11.15 -23.00 -2.57
N ARG A 419 11.80 -22.64 -1.46
CA ARG A 419 11.13 -22.26 -0.20
C ARG A 419 10.34 -20.95 -0.28
N LEU A 420 10.59 -20.15 -1.30
CA LEU A 420 9.78 -18.95 -1.58
C LEU A 420 8.57 -19.24 -2.47
N PHE A 421 8.37 -20.46 -2.95
CA PHE A 421 7.29 -20.76 -3.89
C PHE A 421 5.91 -20.39 -3.33
N SER A 422 5.62 -20.76 -2.09
CA SER A 422 4.37 -20.41 -1.43
C SER A 422 4.22 -18.89 -1.23
N VAL A 423 5.31 -18.20 -0.84
CA VAL A 423 5.31 -16.75 -0.67
C VAL A 423 5.00 -16.04 -1.99
N VAL A 424 5.56 -16.52 -3.09
CA VAL A 424 5.37 -15.98 -4.44
C VAL A 424 3.96 -16.24 -4.98
N THR A 425 3.30 -17.35 -4.60
CA THR A 425 2.04 -17.80 -5.23
C THR A 425 0.81 -17.79 -4.32
N GLU A 426 0.98 -17.84 -2.98
CA GLU A 426 -0.14 -18.01 -2.05
C GLU A 426 -0.27 -16.85 -1.06
N GLY A 427 0.80 -16.10 -0.84
CA GLY A 427 0.88 -15.01 0.11
C GLY A 427 1.86 -15.26 1.24
N LEU A 428 1.81 -14.43 2.28
CA LEU A 428 2.80 -14.41 3.34
C LEU A 428 2.14 -14.48 4.72
N THR A 429 2.67 -15.34 5.60
CA THR A 429 2.31 -15.35 7.02
C THR A 429 3.35 -14.56 7.81
N LEU A 430 2.89 -13.53 8.51
CA LEU A 430 3.73 -12.70 9.38
C LEU A 430 3.64 -13.20 10.81
N GLU A 431 4.77 -13.58 11.38
CA GLU A 431 4.91 -13.91 12.78
C GLU A 431 5.74 -12.83 13.48
N LYS A 432 5.21 -12.22 14.52
CA LYS A 432 5.91 -11.25 15.35
C LYS A 432 5.99 -11.77 16.77
N LYS A 433 7.08 -11.47 17.47
CA LYS A 433 7.27 -11.90 18.86
C LYS A 433 6.10 -11.41 19.73
N ASN A 434 5.50 -12.33 20.48
CA ASN A 434 4.37 -12.08 21.39
C ASN A 434 3.12 -11.47 20.70
N LYS A 435 2.92 -11.75 19.41
CA LYS A 435 1.71 -11.36 18.67
C LYS A 435 1.22 -12.54 17.85
N ASP A 436 -0.08 -12.57 17.64
CA ASP A 436 -0.71 -13.56 16.76
C ASP A 436 -0.22 -13.42 15.32
N ALA A 437 -0.12 -14.56 14.64
CA ALA A 437 0.27 -14.59 13.23
C ALA A 437 -0.80 -13.93 12.34
N ILE A 438 -0.38 -13.10 11.41
CA ILE A 438 -1.25 -12.43 10.44
C ILE A 438 -0.99 -13.05 9.06
N LYS A 439 -2.02 -13.62 8.45
CA LYS A 439 -1.94 -14.12 7.07
C LYS A 439 -2.27 -12.99 6.09
N ILE A 440 -1.31 -12.65 5.21
CA ILE A 440 -1.49 -11.71 4.11
C ILE A 440 -1.78 -12.52 2.85
N PRO A 441 -2.96 -12.37 2.22
CA PRO A 441 -3.30 -13.11 1.00
C PRO A 441 -2.42 -12.67 -0.17
N PHE A 442 -2.30 -13.51 -1.20
CA PHE A 442 -1.49 -13.26 -2.39
C PHE A 442 -1.68 -11.86 -2.98
N SER A 443 -2.91 -11.42 -3.15
CA SER A 443 -3.24 -10.12 -3.77
C SER A 443 -2.75 -8.90 -2.98
N LYS A 444 -2.46 -9.06 -1.69
CA LYS A 444 -2.01 -8.00 -0.77
C LYS A 444 -0.59 -8.21 -0.27
N SER A 445 0.02 -9.39 -0.56
CA SER A 445 1.39 -9.67 -0.15
C SER A 445 2.41 -8.90 -1.02
N PRO A 446 3.62 -8.63 -0.52
CA PRO A 446 4.65 -7.91 -1.27
C PRO A 446 5.07 -8.67 -2.53
N LYS A 447 5.54 -7.97 -3.54
CA LYS A 447 6.33 -8.55 -4.62
C LYS A 447 7.73 -8.87 -4.12
N ILE A 448 8.27 -9.98 -4.60
CA ILE A 448 9.58 -10.47 -4.15
C ILE A 448 10.66 -10.02 -5.11
N SER A 449 11.75 -9.50 -4.58
CA SER A 449 12.98 -9.25 -5.30
C SER A 449 14.17 -9.89 -4.58
N ILE A 450 15.18 -10.26 -5.34
CA ILE A 450 16.38 -10.93 -4.85
C ILE A 450 17.57 -10.29 -5.55
N THR A 451 18.60 -9.90 -4.80
CA THR A 451 19.88 -9.54 -5.38
C THR A 451 20.88 -10.66 -5.07
N THR A 452 21.73 -10.97 -6.02
CA THR A 452 22.72 -12.02 -5.83
C THR A 452 23.88 -11.87 -6.83
N ASN A 453 25.01 -12.46 -6.48
CA ASN A 453 26.15 -12.64 -7.37
C ASN A 453 26.23 -14.08 -7.92
N TYR A 454 25.26 -14.92 -7.53
CA TYR A 454 25.23 -16.34 -7.87
C TYR A 454 23.98 -16.69 -8.68
N ALA A 455 24.05 -17.66 -9.58
CA ALA A 455 22.86 -18.18 -10.23
C ALA A 455 21.95 -18.88 -9.20
N ILE A 456 20.67 -18.56 -9.23
CA ILE A 456 19.66 -19.20 -8.38
C ILE A 456 19.38 -20.61 -8.93
N LYS A 457 19.66 -21.65 -8.12
CA LYS A 457 19.43 -23.05 -8.49
C LYS A 457 17.96 -23.33 -8.75
N GLY A 458 17.73 -24.25 -9.66
CA GLY A 458 16.43 -24.80 -10.00
C GLY A 458 16.08 -24.60 -11.47
N THR A 459 15.65 -25.68 -12.09
CA THR A 459 15.27 -25.77 -13.50
C THR A 459 13.86 -26.36 -13.63
N GLY A 460 13.30 -26.27 -14.82
CA GLY A 460 11.98 -26.78 -15.15
C GLY A 460 10.87 -25.73 -14.98
N ASN A 461 9.67 -26.09 -15.43
CA ASN A 461 8.52 -25.18 -15.55
C ASN A 461 8.10 -24.52 -14.23
N SER A 462 8.28 -25.21 -13.10
CA SER A 462 7.94 -24.65 -11.77
C SER A 462 8.82 -23.48 -11.39
N PHE A 463 10.09 -23.51 -11.74
CA PHE A 463 11.03 -22.42 -11.52
C PHE A 463 10.84 -21.30 -12.56
N ALA A 464 10.75 -21.66 -13.85
CA ALA A 464 10.64 -20.69 -14.94
C ALA A 464 9.46 -19.73 -14.77
N ARG A 465 8.30 -20.20 -14.32
CA ARG A 465 7.11 -19.34 -14.09
C ARG A 465 7.19 -18.48 -12.83
N ARG A 466 8.19 -18.69 -11.96
CA ARG A 466 8.34 -17.97 -10.68
C ARG A 466 9.57 -17.09 -10.61
N LYS A 467 10.43 -17.13 -11.62
CA LYS A 467 11.65 -16.33 -11.72
C LYS A 467 11.58 -15.36 -12.88
N TRP A 468 12.02 -14.14 -12.64
CA TRP A 468 12.33 -13.14 -13.64
C TRP A 468 13.73 -12.65 -13.37
N GLU A 469 14.69 -13.02 -14.22
CA GLU A 469 16.11 -12.78 -13.99
C GLU A 469 16.61 -11.65 -14.90
N LEU A 470 17.38 -10.72 -14.35
CA LEU A 470 18.07 -9.65 -15.05
C LEU A 470 19.57 -9.76 -14.80
N GLU A 471 20.37 -9.50 -15.82
CA GLU A 471 21.82 -9.36 -15.71
C GLU A 471 22.21 -7.90 -15.83
N LEU A 472 22.92 -7.38 -14.81
CA LEU A 472 23.44 -6.01 -14.79
C LEU A 472 24.85 -6.01 -15.39
N HIS A 473 25.04 -5.15 -16.39
CA HIS A 473 26.35 -4.90 -16.98
C HIS A 473 27.28 -4.22 -15.98
N GLN A 474 28.55 -4.62 -15.97
CA GLN A 474 29.56 -4.04 -15.09
C GLN A 474 30.12 -2.73 -15.69
N HIS A 475 29.27 -1.69 -15.70
CA HIS A 475 29.69 -0.34 -16.05
C HIS A 475 30.51 0.29 -14.92
N TYR A 476 30.01 0.11 -13.68
CA TYR A 476 30.68 0.63 -12.48
C TYR A 476 31.57 -0.44 -11.85
N ASN A 477 32.66 0.03 -11.25
CA ASN A 477 33.66 -0.81 -10.60
C ASN A 477 34.39 0.01 -9.52
N LYS A 478 35.43 -0.56 -8.88
CA LYS A 478 36.21 0.11 -7.82
C LYS A 478 36.94 1.37 -8.25
N ASN A 479 37.18 1.55 -9.56
CA ASN A 479 37.92 2.71 -10.11
C ASN A 479 36.99 3.74 -10.75
N PHE A 480 35.76 3.43 -10.98
CA PHE A 480 34.76 4.30 -11.59
C PHE A 480 33.37 3.99 -10.98
N SER A 481 32.93 4.88 -10.11
CA SER A 481 31.65 4.76 -9.39
C SER A 481 30.58 5.67 -9.97
N PRO A 482 29.30 5.49 -9.62
CA PRO A 482 28.27 6.46 -9.97
C PRO A 482 28.58 7.89 -9.49
N LEU A 483 29.23 8.03 -8.32
CA LEU A 483 29.64 9.34 -7.82
C LEU A 483 30.66 10.03 -8.77
N ASP A 484 31.59 9.26 -9.36
CA ASP A 484 32.57 9.80 -10.30
C ASP A 484 31.89 10.24 -11.60
N GLU A 485 30.86 9.55 -12.06
CA GLU A 485 30.15 9.89 -13.29
C GLU A 485 29.19 11.09 -13.12
N PHE A 486 28.39 11.10 -12.04
CA PHE A 486 27.36 12.13 -11.84
C PHE A 486 27.86 13.34 -11.03
N GLY A 487 29.05 13.26 -10.41
CA GLY A 487 29.59 14.31 -9.56
C GLY A 487 28.77 14.57 -8.28
N ARG A 488 27.78 13.73 -7.97
CA ARG A 488 26.89 13.80 -6.81
C ARG A 488 26.32 12.42 -6.46
N LEU A 489 25.88 12.24 -5.22
CA LEU A 489 25.26 11.00 -4.79
C LEU A 489 23.85 10.89 -5.39
N LEU A 490 23.59 9.79 -6.08
CA LEU A 490 22.23 9.45 -6.51
C LEU A 490 21.30 9.41 -5.30
N PHE A 491 20.16 10.08 -5.38
CA PHE A 491 19.12 10.25 -4.35
C PHE A 491 19.55 11.11 -3.15
N GLY A 492 20.85 11.13 -2.77
CA GLY A 492 21.35 11.86 -1.61
C GLY A 492 21.49 13.35 -1.84
N ASP A 493 22.07 13.72 -2.98
CA ASP A 493 22.43 15.12 -3.30
C ASP A 493 21.53 15.73 -4.39
N TRP A 494 20.41 15.05 -4.71
CA TRP A 494 19.49 15.54 -5.73
C TRP A 494 18.69 16.75 -5.25
N ASP A 495 18.60 17.74 -6.12
CA ASP A 495 17.69 18.86 -5.96
C ASP A 495 16.24 18.52 -6.37
N ALA A 496 15.34 19.46 -6.22
CA ALA A 496 13.94 19.29 -6.58
C ALA A 496 13.73 19.03 -8.08
N THR A 497 14.63 19.51 -8.93
CA THR A 497 14.58 19.31 -10.38
C THR A 497 14.90 17.88 -10.75
N GLU A 498 15.98 17.33 -10.18
CA GLU A 498 16.35 15.94 -10.44
C GLU A 498 15.33 14.95 -9.88
N TRP A 499 14.78 15.22 -8.69
CA TRP A 499 13.66 14.45 -8.16
C TRP A 499 12.44 14.49 -9.07
N CYS A 500 12.13 15.64 -9.68
CA CYS A 500 11.04 15.74 -10.66
C CYS A 500 11.29 14.85 -11.89
N LYS A 501 12.51 14.90 -12.46
CA LYS A 501 12.90 14.04 -13.60
C LYS A 501 12.79 12.56 -13.23
N PHE A 502 13.31 12.18 -12.06
CA PHE A 502 13.24 10.82 -11.55
C PHE A 502 11.79 10.33 -11.44
N ASP A 503 10.89 11.10 -10.82
CA ASP A 503 9.49 10.72 -10.66
C ASP A 503 8.81 10.49 -12.01
N ASN A 504 9.02 11.37 -12.99
CA ASN A 504 8.42 11.24 -14.31
C ASN A 504 9.03 10.08 -15.10
N TYR A 505 10.34 9.80 -14.95
CA TYR A 505 10.96 8.61 -15.52
C TYR A 505 10.40 7.31 -14.93
N MET A 506 10.24 7.24 -13.61
CA MET A 506 9.65 6.07 -12.94
C MET A 506 8.19 5.84 -13.38
N ILE A 507 7.42 6.92 -13.56
CA ILE A 507 6.05 6.85 -14.10
C ILE A 507 6.07 6.31 -15.54
N LYS A 508 7.03 6.72 -16.37
CA LYS A 508 7.20 6.15 -17.72
C LYS A 508 7.49 4.66 -17.67
N CYS A 509 8.36 4.20 -16.78
CA CYS A 509 8.61 2.77 -16.59
C CYS A 509 7.33 2.01 -16.20
N LEU A 510 6.50 2.62 -15.35
CA LEU A 510 5.20 2.07 -14.98
C LEU A 510 4.24 2.00 -16.17
N GLN A 511 4.16 3.04 -17.00
CA GLN A 511 3.36 3.04 -18.23
C GLN A 511 3.83 2.00 -19.24
N LEU A 512 5.15 1.84 -19.37
CA LEU A 512 5.74 0.79 -20.23
C LEU A 512 5.26 -0.60 -19.78
N TYR A 513 5.31 -0.87 -18.48
CA TYR A 513 4.82 -2.14 -17.93
C TYR A 513 3.30 -2.30 -18.14
N LEU A 514 2.49 -1.29 -17.88
CA LEU A 514 1.04 -1.33 -18.11
C LEU A 514 0.69 -1.57 -19.58
N THR A 515 1.56 -1.19 -20.51
CA THR A 515 1.36 -1.35 -21.95
C THR A 515 1.84 -2.69 -22.46
N ARG A 516 3.03 -3.15 -22.05
CA ARG A 516 3.73 -4.30 -22.64
C ARG A 516 3.90 -5.48 -21.69
N GLY A 517 3.60 -5.30 -20.39
CA GLY A 517 3.97 -6.27 -19.35
C GLY A 517 5.49 -6.33 -19.14
N LEU A 518 5.97 -7.42 -18.55
CA LEU A 518 7.41 -7.70 -18.46
C LEU A 518 7.96 -8.02 -19.84
N VAL A 519 8.98 -7.29 -20.26
CA VAL A 519 9.63 -7.44 -21.55
C VAL A 519 10.93 -8.21 -21.37
N ALA A 520 10.98 -9.43 -21.91
CA ALA A 520 12.17 -10.26 -21.84
C ALA A 520 13.30 -9.70 -22.73
N CYS A 521 14.53 -9.91 -22.32
CA CYS A 521 15.73 -9.69 -23.11
C CYS A 521 16.59 -10.96 -23.11
N TYR A 522 17.62 -10.99 -23.95
CA TYR A 522 18.59 -12.07 -23.97
C TYR A 522 19.50 -12.05 -22.73
N PHE A 523 20.01 -13.21 -22.37
CA PHE A 523 21.03 -13.34 -21.34
C PHE A 523 22.43 -13.37 -21.95
N VAL A 524 23.36 -12.66 -21.34
CA VAL A 524 24.76 -12.65 -21.77
C VAL A 524 25.49 -13.85 -21.18
N ASN A 525 25.42 -14.01 -19.88
CA ASN A 525 26.20 -14.99 -19.13
C ASN A 525 25.39 -15.88 -18.17
N LEU A 526 24.10 -15.64 -17.99
CA LEU A 526 23.31 -16.43 -17.03
C LEU A 526 23.33 -17.95 -17.32
N PRO A 527 23.13 -18.43 -18.57
CA PRO A 527 23.20 -19.86 -18.88
C PRO A 527 24.59 -20.46 -18.57
N LYS A 528 25.66 -19.72 -18.87
CA LYS A 528 27.05 -20.13 -18.56
C LYS A 528 27.28 -20.17 -17.04
N ARG A 529 26.74 -19.20 -16.28
CA ARG A 529 26.81 -19.18 -14.82
C ARG A 529 26.06 -20.36 -14.21
N GLN A 530 24.90 -20.71 -14.76
CA GLN A 530 24.15 -21.91 -14.36
C GLN A 530 24.97 -23.19 -14.60
N LEU A 531 25.66 -23.28 -15.74
CA LEU A 531 26.56 -24.39 -16.04
C LEU A 531 27.75 -24.43 -15.05
N ALA A 532 28.42 -23.30 -14.80
CA ALA A 532 29.53 -23.20 -13.84
C ALA A 532 29.09 -23.63 -12.41
N GLN A 533 27.89 -23.26 -11.98
CA GLN A 533 27.38 -23.62 -10.68
C GLN A 533 26.97 -25.10 -10.58
N ALA A 534 26.54 -25.71 -11.67
CA ALA A 534 26.20 -27.13 -11.75
C ALA A 534 27.44 -28.04 -11.89
N THR A 535 28.55 -27.46 -12.34
CA THR A 535 29.84 -28.13 -12.56
C THR A 535 30.93 -27.58 -11.64
N CYS A 536 31.89 -26.86 -12.16
CA CYS A 536 32.87 -26.03 -11.50
C CYS A 536 33.46 -25.02 -12.51
N TYR A 537 34.21 -24.03 -12.03
CA TYR A 537 34.79 -22.99 -12.87
C TYR A 537 35.87 -23.57 -13.78
N GLU A 538 36.72 -24.44 -13.27
CA GLU A 538 37.77 -25.16 -14.02
C GLU A 538 37.21 -25.98 -15.19
N PHE A 539 36.01 -26.54 -15.03
CA PHE A 539 35.31 -27.21 -16.12
C PHE A 539 34.89 -26.23 -17.22
N ILE A 540 34.47 -25.01 -16.85
CA ILE A 540 34.13 -23.97 -17.82
C ILE A 540 35.35 -23.51 -18.60
N GLU A 541 36.50 -23.38 -17.94
CA GLU A 541 37.77 -23.06 -18.56
C GLU A 541 38.23 -24.18 -19.50
N TRP A 542 38.20 -25.41 -19.01
CA TRP A 542 38.54 -26.57 -19.80
C TRP A 542 37.66 -26.74 -21.05
N CYS A 543 36.39 -26.35 -20.98
CA CYS A 543 35.49 -26.33 -22.13
C CYS A 543 35.76 -25.17 -23.12
N GLY A 544 36.71 -24.26 -22.84
CA GLY A 544 36.99 -23.10 -23.68
C GLY A 544 35.89 -22.04 -23.66
N LEU A 545 35.13 -21.98 -22.57
CA LEU A 545 34.04 -21.02 -22.42
C LEU A 545 34.50 -19.73 -21.71
N THR A 546 35.76 -19.63 -21.32
CA THR A 546 36.34 -18.45 -20.67
C THR A 546 37.12 -17.63 -21.70
N PRO A 547 36.97 -16.29 -21.74
CA PRO A 547 37.75 -15.43 -22.63
C PRO A 547 39.25 -15.61 -22.40
N ASN A 548 40.02 -15.64 -23.49
CA ASN A 548 41.49 -15.75 -23.49
C ASN A 548 42.06 -17.06 -22.93
N ILE A 549 41.22 -18.08 -22.66
CA ILE A 549 41.65 -19.41 -22.26
C ILE A 549 41.31 -20.37 -23.40
N LEU A 550 42.33 -21.05 -23.98
CA LEU A 550 42.12 -22.13 -24.95
C LEU A 550 41.65 -23.36 -24.20
N GLY A 551 40.42 -23.76 -24.49
CA GLY A 551 39.86 -25.02 -23.98
C GLY A 551 40.33 -26.22 -24.76
N THR A 552 39.84 -27.39 -24.36
CA THR A 552 40.10 -28.63 -25.10
C THR A 552 39.44 -28.60 -26.48
N ASP A 553 40.15 -29.05 -27.50
CA ASP A 553 39.66 -29.22 -28.88
C ASP A 553 38.81 -30.50 -29.08
N LYS A 554 38.68 -31.29 -28.02
CA LYS A 554 38.00 -32.61 -28.07
C LYS A 554 36.47 -32.51 -28.02
N LEU A 555 35.89 -31.35 -27.70
CA LEU A 555 34.44 -31.20 -27.50
C LEU A 555 33.67 -30.72 -28.75
N GLU A 556 34.20 -30.97 -29.94
CA GLU A 556 33.53 -30.61 -31.20
C GLU A 556 32.31 -31.51 -31.50
N PRO A 557 31.28 -31.00 -32.19
CA PRO A 557 30.14 -31.80 -32.56
C PRO A 557 30.49 -32.89 -33.55
N ASN A 558 29.70 -33.96 -33.54
CA ASN A 558 29.82 -35.13 -34.46
C ASN A 558 31.15 -35.93 -34.35
N LYS A 559 32.01 -35.60 -33.38
CA LYS A 559 33.18 -36.44 -33.04
C LYS A 559 32.79 -37.53 -32.04
N ARG A 560 33.27 -38.75 -32.30
CA ARG A 560 33.16 -39.88 -31.37
C ARG A 560 34.34 -39.83 -30.40
N ILE A 561 34.07 -39.69 -29.11
CA ILE A 561 35.10 -39.58 -28.08
C ILE A 561 34.80 -40.57 -26.96
N VAL A 562 35.82 -41.25 -26.48
CA VAL A 562 35.68 -42.09 -25.30
C VAL A 562 35.59 -41.21 -24.06
N ALA A 563 34.49 -41.32 -23.31
CA ALA A 563 34.22 -40.44 -22.16
C ALA A 563 35.28 -40.49 -21.06
N SER A 564 35.98 -41.65 -20.93
CA SER A 564 37.11 -41.78 -20.00
C SER A 564 38.34 -40.99 -20.44
N GLU A 565 38.56 -40.78 -21.72
CA GLU A 565 39.65 -39.95 -22.23
C GLU A 565 39.40 -38.48 -21.89
N LEU A 566 38.17 -38.01 -22.04
CA LEU A 566 37.79 -36.65 -21.62
C LEU A 566 37.94 -36.43 -20.10
N TYR A 567 37.60 -37.48 -19.31
CA TYR A 567 37.78 -37.44 -17.87
C TYR A 567 39.27 -37.31 -17.48
N PHE A 568 40.14 -38.12 -18.10
CA PHE A 568 41.58 -38.04 -17.85
C PHE A 568 42.17 -36.72 -18.33
N ASP A 569 41.80 -36.24 -19.51
CA ASP A 569 42.23 -34.94 -20.03
C ASP A 569 41.87 -33.78 -19.05
N PHE A 570 40.65 -33.77 -18.50
CA PHE A 570 40.23 -32.83 -17.50
C PHE A 570 41.04 -32.96 -16.20
N THR A 571 41.20 -34.18 -15.68
CA THR A 571 41.88 -34.38 -14.40
C THR A 571 43.40 -34.24 -14.50
N ASP A 572 43.97 -34.42 -15.68
CA ASP A 572 45.39 -34.11 -15.94
C ASP A 572 45.62 -32.60 -16.03
N THR A 573 44.68 -31.86 -16.62
CA THR A 573 44.73 -30.42 -16.69
C THR A 573 44.49 -29.77 -15.30
N TYR A 574 43.59 -30.36 -14.50
CA TYR A 574 43.22 -29.92 -13.15
C TYR A 574 43.37 -31.05 -12.13
N PRO A 575 44.61 -31.31 -11.64
CA PRO A 575 44.89 -32.45 -10.75
C PRO A 575 44.09 -32.47 -9.46
N ASP A 576 43.61 -31.28 -8.98
CA ASP A 576 42.80 -31.15 -7.79
C ASP A 576 41.45 -31.89 -7.90
N PHE A 577 41.00 -32.23 -9.09
CA PHE A 577 39.77 -33.01 -9.35
C PHE A 577 40.03 -34.49 -9.59
N GLY A 578 41.31 -34.89 -9.57
CA GLY A 578 41.75 -36.26 -9.78
C GLY A 578 41.41 -37.21 -8.63
N PRO A 579 41.56 -38.56 -8.83
CA PRO A 579 41.09 -39.60 -7.91
C PRO A 579 41.70 -39.57 -6.49
N LYS A 580 42.80 -38.86 -6.29
CA LYS A 580 43.53 -38.79 -5.00
C LYS A 580 43.39 -37.45 -4.30
N SER A 581 42.57 -36.55 -4.86
CA SER A 581 42.39 -35.20 -4.33
C SER A 581 41.18 -35.10 -3.40
N THR A 582 41.18 -34.08 -2.50
CA THR A 582 40.06 -33.75 -1.65
C THR A 582 38.82 -33.27 -2.41
N ASN A 583 39.02 -32.69 -3.61
CA ASN A 583 37.94 -32.22 -4.48
C ASN A 583 37.60 -33.18 -5.61
N THR A 584 37.98 -34.47 -5.47
CA THR A 584 37.80 -35.49 -6.52
C THR A 584 36.40 -35.48 -7.13
N VAL A 585 36.33 -35.54 -8.46
CA VAL A 585 35.09 -35.73 -9.20
C VAL A 585 34.99 -37.15 -9.71
N SER A 586 33.90 -37.85 -9.43
CA SER A 586 33.68 -39.16 -9.97
C SER A 586 33.44 -39.11 -11.48
N ARG A 587 33.83 -40.17 -12.22
CA ARG A 587 33.56 -40.28 -13.66
C ARG A 587 32.08 -40.11 -13.99
N GLN A 588 31.19 -40.65 -13.14
CA GLN A 588 29.75 -40.54 -13.33
C GLN A 588 29.28 -39.08 -13.22
N LYS A 589 29.81 -38.32 -12.23
CA LYS A 589 29.52 -36.91 -12.08
C LYS A 589 30.08 -36.08 -13.25
N PHE A 590 31.29 -36.38 -13.70
CA PHE A 590 31.91 -35.75 -14.86
C PHE A 590 31.11 -35.98 -16.17
N TYR A 591 30.60 -37.19 -16.39
CA TYR A 591 29.79 -37.48 -17.58
C TYR A 591 28.48 -36.67 -17.57
N ARG A 592 27.90 -36.48 -16.41
CA ARG A 592 26.76 -35.57 -16.27
C ARG A 592 27.13 -34.12 -16.58
N TRP A 593 28.33 -33.67 -16.26
CA TRP A 593 28.83 -32.36 -16.64
C TRP A 593 28.93 -32.20 -18.16
N LEU A 594 29.36 -33.25 -18.87
CA LEU A 594 29.41 -33.28 -20.34
C LEU A 594 27.99 -33.22 -20.94
N GLU A 595 27.00 -33.86 -20.32
CA GLU A 595 25.60 -33.72 -20.74
C GLU A 595 25.12 -32.27 -20.62
N LEU A 596 25.37 -31.63 -19.49
CA LEU A 596 25.02 -30.21 -19.26
C LEU A 596 25.76 -29.27 -20.24
N PHE A 597 27.00 -29.55 -20.54
CA PHE A 597 27.75 -28.78 -21.55
C PHE A 597 27.11 -28.94 -22.95
N GLY A 598 26.71 -30.14 -23.35
CA GLY A 598 26.03 -30.38 -24.62
C GLY A 598 24.71 -29.62 -24.72
N GLU A 599 23.90 -29.67 -23.66
CA GLU A 599 22.67 -28.87 -23.59
C GLU A 599 22.95 -27.36 -23.69
N TYR A 600 24.00 -26.86 -23.01
CA TYR A 600 24.39 -25.45 -23.04
C TYR A 600 24.92 -25.02 -24.41
N LYS A 601 25.88 -25.76 -24.97
CA LYS A 601 26.63 -25.32 -26.16
C LYS A 601 25.90 -25.64 -27.47
N TYR A 602 25.22 -26.80 -27.53
CA TYR A 602 24.63 -27.35 -28.75
C TYR A 602 23.10 -27.45 -28.68
N SER A 603 22.47 -27.02 -27.56
CA SER A 603 21.03 -27.12 -27.30
C SER A 603 20.50 -28.58 -27.42
N ALA A 604 21.36 -29.55 -27.22
CA ALA A 604 21.05 -30.97 -27.31
C ALA A 604 21.88 -31.81 -26.32
N LYS A 605 21.29 -32.87 -25.77
CA LYS A 605 22.04 -33.83 -24.99
C LYS A 605 22.96 -34.64 -25.93
N PRO A 606 24.21 -34.93 -25.50
CA PRO A 606 25.07 -35.80 -26.28
C PRO A 606 24.52 -37.25 -26.28
N ASP A 607 24.71 -37.95 -27.40
CA ASP A 607 24.46 -39.35 -27.44
C ASP A 607 25.55 -40.11 -26.67
N ILE A 608 25.12 -41.02 -25.79
CA ILE A 608 26.03 -41.82 -24.96
C ILE A 608 25.77 -43.28 -25.23
N ASP A 609 26.70 -43.90 -25.96
CA ASP A 609 26.66 -45.34 -26.25
C ASP A 609 27.66 -46.13 -25.39
N ARG A 610 27.31 -47.36 -25.01
CA ARG A 610 28.21 -48.29 -24.36
C ARG A 610 28.80 -49.23 -25.40
N LYS A 611 30.12 -49.14 -25.67
CA LYS A 611 30.86 -49.98 -26.61
C LYS A 611 31.96 -50.77 -25.91
N LYS A 612 32.67 -51.61 -26.62
CA LYS A 612 33.80 -52.44 -26.10
C LYS A 612 34.90 -51.56 -25.48
N GLU A 613 35.08 -50.35 -25.99
CA GLU A 613 36.09 -49.35 -25.58
C GLU A 613 35.64 -48.53 -24.34
N GLY A 614 34.41 -48.71 -23.90
CA GLY A 614 33.80 -47.93 -22.81
C GLY A 614 32.60 -47.10 -23.24
N LYS A 615 32.25 -46.06 -22.43
CA LYS A 615 31.22 -45.09 -22.83
C LYS A 615 31.79 -44.16 -23.90
N VAL A 616 31.13 -44.07 -25.05
CA VAL A 616 31.44 -43.15 -26.15
C VAL A 616 30.40 -42.01 -26.12
N ILE A 617 30.85 -40.76 -26.20
CA ILE A 617 30.04 -39.55 -26.23
C ILE A 617 30.15 -38.92 -27.62
N VAL A 618 29.01 -38.49 -28.16
CA VAL A 618 28.92 -37.73 -29.41
C VAL A 618 28.05 -36.51 -29.14
N PHE A 619 28.62 -35.33 -29.25
CA PHE A 619 27.86 -34.08 -29.19
C PHE A 619 27.15 -33.86 -30.54
N LYS A 620 25.84 -33.61 -30.50
CA LYS A 620 25.02 -33.32 -31.68
C LYS A 620 24.53 -31.88 -31.64
N THR A 621 24.38 -31.26 -32.80
CA THR A 621 23.72 -29.96 -32.92
C THR A 621 22.20 -30.15 -33.00
N LYS A 622 21.43 -29.08 -32.74
CA LYS A 622 19.96 -29.11 -32.84
C LYS A 622 19.50 -29.54 -34.25
N HIS A 623 20.20 -29.10 -35.29
CA HIS A 623 19.91 -29.49 -36.69
C HIS A 623 20.09 -30.99 -36.96
N ASP A 624 21.09 -31.61 -36.34
CA ASP A 624 21.33 -33.06 -36.51
C ASP A 624 20.21 -33.92 -35.88
N ASN A 625 19.44 -33.38 -34.94
CA ASN A 625 18.32 -34.09 -34.32
C ASN A 625 17.00 -33.90 -35.11
N GLU A 626 16.82 -32.81 -35.87
CA GLU A 626 15.64 -32.56 -36.71
C GLU A 626 15.67 -33.45 -37.98
N GLU A 627 16.83 -33.73 -38.57
CA GLU A 627 16.96 -34.61 -39.72
C GLU A 627 16.65 -36.09 -39.41
N GLN A 628 16.69 -36.53 -38.15
CA GLN A 628 16.35 -37.91 -37.77
C GLN A 628 14.86 -38.16 -37.52
N THR A 629 14.03 -37.13 -37.51
CA THR A 629 12.57 -37.22 -37.32
C THR A 629 11.78 -37.20 -38.63
N GLU A 630 12.44 -36.96 -39.79
CA GLU A 630 11.84 -37.15 -41.11
C GLU A 630 12.15 -38.59 -41.62
N VAL A 631 11.45 -39.59 -41.10
CA VAL A 631 11.30 -40.88 -41.78
C VAL A 631 9.98 -40.84 -42.52
N PRO A 632 10.00 -40.95 -43.87
CA PRO A 632 8.79 -40.93 -44.64
C PRO A 632 8.07 -42.26 -44.55
N PHE A 633 6.80 -42.21 -44.14
CA PHE A 633 5.79 -43.17 -44.55
C PHE A 633 4.54 -42.42 -44.99
#